data_ac3cab5d1538ba808c948b085201aeb9
#
_entry.id   ac3cab5d1538ba808c948b085201aeb9
#
_cell.length_a   1.000
_cell.length_b   1.000
_cell.length_c   1.000
_cell.angle_alpha   90.00
_cell.angle_beta   90.00
_cell.angle_gamma   90.00
#
_symmetry.space_group_name_H-M   'P 1'
#
loop_
_entity.id
_entity.type
_entity.pdbx_description
1 polymer ?
#
loop_
_entity_poly.entity_id
_entity_poly.type
_entity_poly.pdbx_seq_one_letter_code
_entity_poly.pdbx_strand_id
1 'polypeptide(L)'
;MSLKIIIIGGVAAGAKAAAKSKRLLPDAEVHIYTQDTCVSYSSCGLPYYIAGDFEDWHKLIVRTIEEFEKSGVHIHKLNRVTKILPADKKILVKNLETNECFFVEYDRLIIATGSFPYKPEIKNKNLKNIFTLRTLQDGINIRETMEKSNHITIVGGGYIAVELIEAFVKNGKNVTVIERSAFILSVFDEEISSLIQTFILENSNDRVKILNEDTVSEFVGEDKVTGVVTQKGFGFETDMVIISAGVRPVVDIAVDAGIELGVTGAIKVNSRMQTSIPDIYACGDCVEKINMISHTPVWFPLGSTANKEGRVAAINACGGVEDFEGILNSAVLRYHALNISMTGLTEKAAQKLGFDTVSVVITKRDRAGYMPEVQNVTLKLVADRRTHRVLGAQAIGCGDADKRVNTVSVGLLSNMRVEDLLDVDLTYAPPFSTSIDILISAARILKSKLS
;
A
#
# COMPACT_ATOMS: atom_id res chain seq x y z
N MET A 1 4.13 24.34 -31.45
CA MET A 1 4.74 23.05 -31.13
C MET A 1 3.82 22.28 -30.21
N SER A 2 3.71 20.98 -30.38
CA SER A 2 2.93 20.10 -29.50
C SER A 2 3.57 20.07 -28.12
N LEU A 3 2.77 20.08 -27.05
CA LEU A 3 3.27 19.99 -25.66
C LEU A 3 3.86 18.61 -25.43
N LYS A 4 5.11 18.55 -24.98
CA LYS A 4 5.80 17.29 -24.69
C LYS A 4 5.80 16.98 -23.21
N ILE A 5 5.09 15.92 -22.83
CA ILE A 5 4.91 15.46 -21.44
C ILE A 5 5.68 14.16 -21.25
N ILE A 6 6.67 14.19 -20.37
CA ILE A 6 7.45 13.01 -19.99
C ILE A 6 6.98 12.52 -18.63
N ILE A 7 6.85 11.19 -18.51
CA ILE A 7 6.44 10.52 -17.26
C ILE A 7 7.51 9.49 -16.92
N ILE A 8 8.04 9.54 -15.71
CA ILE A 8 9.04 8.62 -15.18
C ILE A 8 8.35 7.57 -14.31
N GLY A 9 8.26 6.34 -14.83
CA GLY A 9 7.57 5.22 -14.20
C GLY A 9 6.21 4.93 -14.82
N GLY A 10 5.90 3.66 -15.03
CA GLY A 10 4.79 3.19 -15.86
C GLY A 10 3.73 2.34 -15.14
N VAL A 11 3.73 2.26 -13.79
CA VAL A 11 2.77 1.40 -13.08
C VAL A 11 1.49 2.20 -12.74
N ALA A 12 1.08 2.30 -11.50
CA ALA A 12 -0.22 2.88 -11.11
C ALA A 12 -0.35 4.38 -11.45
N ALA A 13 0.45 5.23 -10.81
CA ALA A 13 0.37 6.68 -10.95
C ALA A 13 0.77 7.16 -12.36
N GLY A 14 1.90 6.68 -12.86
CA GLY A 14 2.41 7.10 -14.16
C GLY A 14 1.54 6.66 -15.34
N ALA A 15 1.08 5.40 -15.35
CA ALA A 15 0.13 4.91 -16.35
C ALA A 15 -1.19 5.71 -16.36
N LYS A 16 -1.70 6.03 -15.15
CA LYS A 16 -2.88 6.89 -14.99
C LYS A 16 -2.64 8.30 -15.49
N ALA A 17 -1.48 8.88 -15.16
CA ALA A 17 -1.10 10.22 -15.62
C ALA A 17 -1.01 10.28 -17.15
N ALA A 18 -0.32 9.33 -17.78
CA ALA A 18 -0.20 9.29 -19.23
C ALA A 18 -1.55 9.19 -19.94
N ALA A 19 -2.38 8.22 -19.53
CA ALA A 19 -3.71 8.04 -20.11
C ALA A 19 -4.63 9.26 -19.91
N LYS A 20 -4.48 9.98 -18.78
CA LYS A 20 -5.24 11.20 -18.52
C LYS A 20 -4.73 12.37 -19.35
N SER A 21 -3.42 12.58 -19.43
CA SER A 21 -2.80 13.64 -20.23
C SER A 21 -3.21 13.55 -21.70
N LYS A 22 -3.11 12.34 -22.28
CA LYS A 22 -3.48 12.13 -23.68
C LYS A 22 -4.96 12.37 -23.98
N ARG A 23 -5.85 12.07 -23.02
CA ARG A 23 -7.29 12.37 -23.15
C ARG A 23 -7.61 13.85 -23.06
N LEU A 24 -6.83 14.62 -22.28
CA LEU A 24 -7.02 16.06 -22.12
C LEU A 24 -6.44 16.84 -23.30
N LEU A 25 -5.29 16.43 -23.77
CA LEU A 25 -4.57 17.05 -24.88
C LEU A 25 -4.24 15.98 -25.93
N PRO A 26 -5.16 15.70 -26.88
CA PRO A 26 -4.96 14.66 -27.90
C PRO A 26 -3.74 14.89 -28.78
N ASP A 27 -3.35 16.15 -28.98
CA ASP A 27 -2.19 16.53 -29.82
C ASP A 27 -0.87 16.53 -29.03
N ALA A 28 -0.88 16.39 -27.71
CA ALA A 28 0.35 16.34 -26.91
C ALA A 28 1.17 15.07 -27.20
N GLU A 29 2.49 15.22 -27.19
CA GLU A 29 3.43 14.10 -27.19
C GLU A 29 3.58 13.58 -25.74
N VAL A 30 3.04 12.39 -25.46
CA VAL A 30 3.07 11.79 -24.11
C VAL A 30 3.94 10.56 -24.12
N HIS A 31 5.00 10.56 -23.30
CA HIS A 31 5.98 9.49 -23.22
C HIS A 31 6.09 8.95 -21.79
N ILE A 32 6.11 7.61 -21.65
CA ILE A 32 6.48 6.93 -20.39
C ILE A 32 7.87 6.33 -20.56
N TYR A 33 8.76 6.67 -19.64
CA TYR A 33 10.06 6.01 -19.49
C TYR A 33 10.03 5.12 -18.26
N THR A 34 10.27 3.82 -18.43
CA THR A 34 10.29 2.84 -17.36
C THR A 34 11.47 1.87 -17.48
N GLN A 35 12.04 1.50 -16.35
CA GLN A 35 13.06 0.45 -16.30
C GLN A 35 12.49 -0.96 -16.42
N ASP A 36 11.17 -1.11 -16.23
CA ASP A 36 10.47 -2.40 -16.25
C ASP A 36 10.17 -2.84 -17.69
N THR A 37 9.92 -4.12 -17.86
CA THR A 37 9.51 -4.72 -19.15
C THR A 37 8.02 -4.51 -19.44
N CYS A 38 7.22 -4.24 -18.41
CA CYS A 38 5.77 -4.05 -18.47
C CYS A 38 5.36 -2.73 -17.83
N VAL A 39 4.20 -2.22 -18.26
CA VAL A 39 3.54 -1.04 -17.69
C VAL A 39 2.13 -1.40 -17.21
N SER A 40 1.52 -0.55 -16.39
CA SER A 40 0.09 -0.66 -16.01
C SER A 40 -0.33 -2.04 -15.51
N TYR A 41 0.50 -2.67 -14.69
CA TYR A 41 0.16 -3.92 -14.03
C TYR A 41 -0.26 -3.69 -12.57
N SER A 42 -1.09 -4.62 -12.06
CA SER A 42 -1.55 -4.64 -10.67
C SER A 42 -0.50 -5.29 -9.76
N SER A 43 0.35 -4.48 -9.14
CA SER A 43 1.31 -4.99 -8.14
C SER A 43 0.61 -5.57 -6.90
N CYS A 44 -0.58 -5.06 -6.54
CA CYS A 44 -1.41 -5.61 -5.45
C CYS A 44 -2.00 -6.99 -5.80
N GLY A 45 -1.99 -7.40 -7.05
CA GLY A 45 -2.42 -8.74 -7.50
C GLY A 45 -1.34 -9.82 -7.39
N LEU A 46 -0.08 -9.43 -7.13
CA LEU A 46 1.04 -10.38 -7.07
C LEU A 46 0.89 -11.46 -5.98
N PRO A 47 0.46 -11.17 -4.75
CA PRO A 47 0.23 -12.21 -3.75
C PRO A 47 -0.81 -13.25 -4.19
N TYR A 48 -1.88 -12.83 -4.89
CA TYR A 48 -2.92 -13.73 -5.42
C TYR A 48 -2.43 -14.59 -6.58
N TYR A 49 -1.53 -14.04 -7.44
CA TYR A 49 -0.83 -14.83 -8.44
C TYR A 49 0.09 -15.87 -7.79
N ILE A 50 0.84 -15.50 -6.77
CA ILE A 50 1.69 -16.42 -6.00
C ILE A 50 0.84 -17.50 -5.32
N ALA A 51 -0.34 -17.13 -4.80
CA ALA A 51 -1.30 -18.05 -4.19
C ALA A 51 -1.90 -19.07 -5.17
N GLY A 52 -1.77 -18.85 -6.50
CA GLY A 52 -2.39 -19.68 -7.52
C GLY A 52 -3.89 -19.41 -7.70
N ASP A 53 -4.38 -18.22 -7.34
CA ASP A 53 -5.78 -17.84 -7.63
C ASP A 53 -6.03 -17.71 -9.14
N PHE A 54 -4.97 -17.50 -9.89
CA PHE A 54 -4.92 -17.56 -11.35
C PHE A 54 -3.52 -17.94 -11.82
N GLU A 55 -3.44 -18.65 -12.97
CA GLU A 55 -2.18 -19.20 -13.49
C GLU A 55 -1.41 -18.19 -14.36
N ASP A 56 -2.13 -17.42 -15.16
CA ASP A 56 -1.55 -16.52 -16.13
C ASP A 56 -1.31 -15.12 -15.53
N TRP A 57 -0.06 -14.76 -15.32
CA TRP A 57 0.34 -13.45 -14.81
C TRP A 57 -0.04 -12.28 -15.74
N HIS A 58 -0.30 -12.53 -17.04
CA HIS A 58 -0.77 -11.48 -17.95
C HIS A 58 -2.11 -10.87 -17.50
N LYS A 59 -2.90 -11.59 -16.70
CA LYS A 59 -4.13 -11.08 -16.08
C LYS A 59 -3.86 -9.90 -15.12
N LEU A 60 -2.63 -9.74 -14.65
CA LEU A 60 -2.23 -8.57 -13.85
C LEU A 60 -2.04 -7.31 -14.70
N ILE A 61 -1.87 -7.41 -16.02
CA ILE A 61 -1.73 -6.27 -16.90
C ILE A 61 -3.11 -5.64 -17.10
N VAL A 62 -3.28 -4.43 -16.57
CA VAL A 62 -4.56 -3.69 -16.67
C VAL A 62 -4.73 -3.07 -18.06
N ARG A 63 -3.59 -2.65 -18.65
CA ARG A 63 -3.53 -2.09 -19.99
C ARG A 63 -2.19 -2.41 -20.65
N THR A 64 -2.22 -2.96 -21.86
CA THR A 64 -1.02 -3.38 -22.58
C THR A 64 -0.26 -2.19 -23.19
N ILE A 65 0.99 -2.42 -23.59
CA ILE A 65 1.81 -1.41 -24.30
C ILE A 65 1.12 -1.01 -25.61
N GLU A 66 0.63 -1.98 -26.37
CA GLU A 66 -0.05 -1.77 -27.66
C GLU A 66 -1.32 -0.93 -27.51
N GLU A 67 -2.05 -1.10 -26.42
CA GLU A 67 -3.24 -0.27 -26.11
C GLU A 67 -2.87 1.17 -25.75
N PHE A 68 -1.73 1.39 -25.07
CA PHE A 68 -1.19 2.73 -24.83
C PHE A 68 -0.76 3.37 -26.15
N GLU A 69 -0.01 2.69 -26.99
CA GLU A 69 0.48 3.17 -28.27
C GLU A 69 -0.68 3.52 -29.23
N LYS A 70 -1.70 2.65 -29.32
CA LYS A 70 -2.94 2.94 -30.07
C LYS A 70 -3.65 4.19 -29.60
N SER A 71 -3.50 4.55 -28.33
CA SER A 71 -4.06 5.79 -27.77
C SER A 71 -3.12 7.00 -27.95
N GLY A 72 -1.95 6.83 -28.59
CA GLY A 72 -0.95 7.87 -28.83
C GLY A 72 -0.06 8.18 -27.62
N VAL A 73 0.11 7.23 -26.71
CA VAL A 73 1.11 7.29 -25.62
C VAL A 73 2.29 6.42 -25.99
N HIS A 74 3.49 7.00 -26.01
CA HIS A 74 4.72 6.29 -26.37
C HIS A 74 5.35 5.65 -25.14
N ILE A 75 5.60 4.34 -25.19
CA ILE A 75 6.18 3.58 -24.08
C ILE A 75 7.63 3.23 -24.38
N HIS A 76 8.54 3.65 -23.49
CA HIS A 76 9.96 3.34 -23.54
C HIS A 76 10.30 2.38 -22.37
N LYS A 77 10.06 1.07 -22.58
CA LYS A 77 10.43 0.01 -21.62
C LYS A 77 11.95 -0.17 -21.58
N LEU A 78 12.49 -0.69 -20.47
CA LEU A 78 13.92 -0.89 -20.26
C LEU A 78 14.76 0.39 -20.46
N ASN A 79 14.14 1.54 -20.24
CA ASN A 79 14.76 2.86 -20.33
C ASN A 79 14.67 3.56 -18.97
N ARG A 80 15.78 3.51 -18.22
CA ARG A 80 15.87 4.09 -16.87
C ARG A 80 16.26 5.55 -16.96
N VAL A 81 15.46 6.43 -16.41
CA VAL A 81 15.85 7.83 -16.18
C VAL A 81 16.84 7.87 -15.01
N THR A 82 18.03 8.41 -15.25
CA THR A 82 19.12 8.47 -14.28
C THR A 82 19.38 9.86 -13.74
N LYS A 83 18.98 10.93 -14.46
CA LYS A 83 19.08 12.33 -14.01
C LYS A 83 17.94 13.17 -14.59
N ILE A 84 17.58 14.20 -13.85
CA ILE A 84 16.72 15.31 -14.29
C ILE A 84 17.59 16.56 -14.31
N LEU A 85 17.56 17.33 -15.38
CA LEU A 85 18.28 18.59 -15.59
C LEU A 85 17.24 19.71 -15.75
N PRO A 86 16.72 20.28 -14.64
CA PRO A 86 15.60 21.22 -14.70
C PRO A 86 15.88 22.50 -15.49
N ALA A 87 17.10 23.04 -15.37
CA ALA A 87 17.50 24.26 -16.06
C ALA A 87 17.47 24.12 -17.60
N ASP A 88 17.79 22.92 -18.09
CA ASP A 88 17.80 22.60 -19.53
C ASP A 88 16.48 21.97 -19.99
N LYS A 89 15.54 21.72 -19.08
CA LYS A 89 14.32 20.94 -19.34
C LYS A 89 14.61 19.60 -20.03
N LYS A 90 15.59 18.84 -19.51
CA LYS A 90 16.03 17.55 -20.05
C LYS A 90 16.06 16.48 -18.96
N ILE A 91 15.88 15.23 -19.39
CA ILE A 91 16.20 14.04 -18.60
C ILE A 91 17.35 13.29 -19.28
N LEU A 92 18.17 12.61 -18.48
CA LEU A 92 19.16 11.64 -18.97
C LEU A 92 18.59 10.25 -18.81
N VAL A 93 18.49 9.54 -19.93
CA VAL A 93 17.95 8.18 -20.00
C VAL A 93 19.08 7.20 -20.30
N LYS A 94 19.11 6.08 -19.57
CA LYS A 94 19.96 4.93 -19.87
C LYS A 94 19.09 3.80 -20.41
N ASN A 95 19.35 3.36 -21.64
CA ASN A 95 18.80 2.13 -22.19
C ASN A 95 19.47 0.94 -21.49
N LEU A 96 18.69 0.05 -20.88
CA LEU A 96 19.21 -1.08 -20.08
C LEU A 96 19.62 -2.28 -20.95
N GLU A 97 19.22 -2.32 -22.23
CA GLU A 97 19.62 -3.36 -23.19
C GLU A 97 20.95 -3.02 -23.85
N THR A 98 21.08 -1.77 -24.37
CA THR A 98 22.29 -1.33 -25.07
C THR A 98 23.34 -0.66 -24.20
N ASN A 99 22.97 -0.27 -22.97
CA ASN A 99 23.75 0.58 -22.07
C ASN A 99 24.03 2.02 -22.58
N GLU A 100 23.42 2.42 -23.67
CA GLU A 100 23.54 3.77 -24.21
C GLU A 100 22.81 4.79 -23.33
N CYS A 101 23.37 6.00 -23.24
CA CYS A 101 22.76 7.12 -22.53
C CYS A 101 22.44 8.24 -23.52
N PHE A 102 21.25 8.82 -23.40
CA PHE A 102 20.80 9.92 -24.26
C PHE A 102 19.94 10.92 -23.51
N PHE A 103 19.90 12.16 -23.99
CA PHE A 103 19.04 13.20 -23.42
C PHE A 103 17.69 13.27 -24.12
N VAL A 104 16.64 13.55 -23.34
CA VAL A 104 15.29 13.80 -23.83
C VAL A 104 14.78 15.12 -23.25
N GLU A 105 14.29 16.00 -24.12
CA GLU A 105 13.68 17.27 -23.73
C GLU A 105 12.22 17.08 -23.30
N TYR A 106 11.74 17.95 -22.39
CA TYR A 106 10.34 17.98 -21.96
C TYR A 106 9.83 19.41 -21.79
N ASP A 107 8.54 19.61 -21.99
CA ASP A 107 7.84 20.82 -21.56
C ASP A 107 7.28 20.64 -20.15
N ARG A 108 6.78 19.42 -19.84
CA ARG A 108 6.25 19.01 -18.52
C ARG A 108 6.82 17.65 -18.13
N LEU A 109 7.16 17.52 -16.87
CA LEU A 109 7.69 16.28 -16.32
C LEU A 109 6.81 15.79 -15.16
N ILE A 110 6.48 14.50 -15.14
CA ILE A 110 5.74 13.86 -14.04
C ILE A 110 6.63 12.73 -13.48
N ILE A 111 7.06 12.87 -12.23
CA ILE A 111 7.83 11.87 -11.50
C ILE A 111 6.85 10.90 -10.84
N ALA A 112 6.87 9.63 -11.26
CA ALA A 112 6.04 8.55 -10.74
C ALA A 112 6.89 7.31 -10.45
N THR A 113 8.07 7.52 -9.86
CA THR A 113 9.10 6.51 -9.59
C THR A 113 8.70 5.49 -8.54
N GLY A 114 7.67 5.79 -7.74
CA GLY A 114 7.11 4.86 -6.77
C GLY A 114 7.97 4.67 -5.53
N SER A 115 8.00 3.42 -5.04
CA SER A 115 8.73 3.01 -3.85
C SER A 115 9.53 1.74 -4.13
N PHE A 116 10.51 1.45 -3.28
CA PHE A 116 11.30 0.21 -3.33
C PHE A 116 11.27 -0.50 -1.97
N PRO A 117 11.40 -1.83 -1.93
CA PRO A 117 11.46 -2.60 -0.70
C PRO A 117 12.71 -2.24 0.12
N TYR A 118 12.51 -1.95 1.39
CA TYR A 118 13.63 -1.76 2.31
C TYR A 118 14.24 -3.11 2.67
N LYS A 119 15.55 -3.25 2.43
CA LYS A 119 16.36 -4.42 2.82
C LYS A 119 17.21 -4.02 4.02
N PRO A 120 16.92 -4.52 5.23
CA PRO A 120 17.77 -4.27 6.40
C PRO A 120 19.21 -4.77 6.18
N GLU A 121 20.15 -4.22 6.93
CA GLU A 121 21.52 -4.74 6.97
C GLU A 121 21.55 -6.06 7.75
N ILE A 122 21.46 -7.15 7.00
CA ILE A 122 21.49 -8.52 7.49
C ILE A 122 22.69 -9.22 6.83
N LYS A 123 23.47 -9.94 7.60
CA LYS A 123 24.61 -10.69 7.07
C LYS A 123 24.13 -11.71 6.03
N ASN A 124 24.82 -11.79 4.91
CA ASN A 124 24.53 -12.68 3.78
C ASN A 124 23.19 -12.40 3.04
N LYS A 125 22.68 -11.17 3.09
CA LYS A 125 21.38 -10.77 2.46
C LYS A 125 21.30 -10.92 0.94
N ASN A 126 22.42 -11.27 0.27
CA ASN A 126 22.49 -11.42 -1.18
C ASN A 126 22.53 -12.90 -1.64
N LEU A 127 22.35 -13.87 -0.74
CA LEU A 127 22.22 -15.27 -1.12
C LEU A 127 21.01 -15.48 -2.04
N LYS A 128 21.10 -16.46 -2.94
CA LYS A 128 19.94 -16.85 -3.78
C LYS A 128 18.77 -17.29 -2.90
N ASN A 129 17.56 -17.25 -3.43
CA ASN A 129 16.29 -17.55 -2.75
C ASN A 129 15.94 -16.57 -1.62
N ILE A 130 16.56 -15.38 -1.60
CA ILE A 130 16.14 -14.26 -0.75
C ILE A 130 15.49 -13.19 -1.67
N PHE A 131 14.21 -12.96 -1.47
CA PHE A 131 13.39 -12.09 -2.32
C PHE A 131 12.81 -10.91 -1.57
N THR A 132 12.41 -9.91 -2.30
CA THR A 132 11.41 -8.90 -1.94
C THR A 132 10.29 -8.99 -2.94
N LEU A 133 9.08 -8.52 -2.61
CA LEU A 133 7.96 -8.48 -3.55
C LEU A 133 7.63 -7.04 -3.92
N ARG A 134 7.91 -6.67 -5.17
CA ARG A 134 7.60 -5.34 -5.71
C ARG A 134 7.21 -5.36 -7.18
N THR A 135 7.99 -6.05 -8.00
CA THR A 135 7.83 -6.11 -9.45
C THR A 135 7.12 -7.39 -9.89
N LEU A 136 6.64 -7.39 -11.13
CA LEU A 136 6.06 -8.58 -11.73
C LEU A 136 7.06 -9.75 -11.73
N GLN A 137 8.33 -9.46 -12.06
CA GLN A 137 9.39 -10.46 -12.07
C GLN A 137 9.65 -11.06 -10.68
N ASP A 138 9.55 -10.24 -9.61
CA ASP A 138 9.66 -10.76 -8.24
C ASP A 138 8.54 -11.79 -7.97
N GLY A 139 7.30 -11.49 -8.37
CA GLY A 139 6.17 -12.40 -8.20
C GLY A 139 6.36 -13.73 -8.94
N ILE A 140 6.87 -13.69 -10.17
CA ILE A 140 7.19 -14.87 -10.97
C ILE A 140 8.27 -15.70 -10.27
N ASN A 141 9.39 -15.08 -9.91
CA ASN A 141 10.52 -15.75 -9.28
C ASN A 141 10.14 -16.38 -7.92
N ILE A 142 9.34 -15.68 -7.12
CA ILE A 142 8.84 -16.19 -5.83
C ILE A 142 7.96 -17.42 -6.06
N ARG A 143 7.02 -17.38 -7.01
CA ARG A 143 6.13 -18.50 -7.31
C ARG A 143 6.92 -19.74 -7.75
N GLU A 144 7.85 -19.58 -8.70
CA GLU A 144 8.71 -20.68 -9.17
C GLU A 144 9.57 -21.28 -8.06
N THR A 145 10.09 -20.44 -7.16
CA THR A 145 10.92 -20.90 -6.04
C THR A 145 10.07 -21.58 -4.96
N MET A 146 8.87 -21.04 -4.68
CA MET A 146 7.92 -21.60 -3.74
C MET A 146 7.56 -23.06 -4.08
N GLU A 147 7.40 -23.39 -5.35
CA GLU A 147 7.09 -24.77 -5.77
C GLU A 147 8.10 -25.80 -5.24
N LYS A 148 9.37 -25.40 -5.13
CA LYS A 148 10.51 -26.23 -4.69
C LYS A 148 10.85 -26.06 -3.21
N SER A 149 10.11 -25.23 -2.49
CA SER A 149 10.35 -24.91 -1.08
C SER A 149 9.32 -25.59 -0.18
N ASN A 150 9.72 -25.96 1.04
CA ASN A 150 8.82 -26.48 2.07
C ASN A 150 8.72 -25.52 3.26
N HIS A 151 9.84 -24.88 3.61
CA HIS A 151 9.94 -23.93 4.72
C HIS A 151 10.29 -22.54 4.19
N ILE A 152 9.43 -21.56 4.47
CA ILE A 152 9.58 -20.19 3.99
C ILE A 152 9.65 -19.26 5.19
N THR A 153 10.64 -18.37 5.19
CA THR A 153 10.76 -17.32 6.20
C THR A 153 10.32 -15.98 5.65
N ILE A 154 9.47 -15.27 6.39
CA ILE A 154 9.08 -13.89 6.08
C ILE A 154 9.68 -12.98 7.15
N VAL A 155 10.48 -11.98 6.74
CA VAL A 155 11.09 -10.98 7.62
C VAL A 155 10.26 -9.71 7.58
N GLY A 156 9.52 -9.43 8.67
CA GLY A 156 8.54 -8.36 8.82
C GLY A 156 7.10 -8.84 8.63
N GLY A 157 6.19 -8.33 9.47
CA GLY A 157 4.79 -8.73 9.56
C GLY A 157 3.78 -7.69 9.03
N GLY A 158 4.11 -6.96 7.94
CA GLY A 158 3.22 -5.95 7.34
C GLY A 158 2.14 -6.54 6.42
N TYR A 159 1.46 -5.67 5.64
CA TYR A 159 0.39 -6.06 4.71
C TYR A 159 0.82 -7.16 3.74
N ILE A 160 1.95 -6.96 3.05
CA ILE A 160 2.49 -7.93 2.08
C ILE A 160 2.79 -9.28 2.75
N ALA A 161 3.28 -9.25 4.00
CA ALA A 161 3.56 -10.47 4.75
C ALA A 161 2.28 -11.28 4.98
N VAL A 162 1.19 -10.66 5.42
CA VAL A 162 -0.08 -11.35 5.68
C VAL A 162 -0.66 -11.97 4.41
N GLU A 163 -0.63 -11.25 3.29
CA GLU A 163 -1.08 -11.78 1.99
C GLU A 163 -0.21 -12.95 1.52
N LEU A 164 1.11 -12.89 1.76
CA LEU A 164 2.03 -13.98 1.42
C LEU A 164 1.92 -15.17 2.38
N ILE A 165 1.62 -14.96 3.67
CA ILE A 165 1.30 -16.07 4.59
C ILE A 165 0.14 -16.89 4.01
N GLU A 166 -0.97 -16.23 3.61
CA GLU A 166 -2.10 -16.92 2.98
C GLU A 166 -1.67 -17.68 1.73
N ALA A 167 -0.92 -17.02 0.84
CA ALA A 167 -0.46 -17.63 -0.41
C ALA A 167 0.37 -18.90 -0.16
N PHE A 168 1.28 -18.87 0.79
CA PHE A 168 2.16 -19.99 1.10
C PHE A 168 1.43 -21.13 1.83
N VAL A 169 0.60 -20.79 2.82
CA VAL A 169 -0.21 -21.80 3.54
C VAL A 169 -1.18 -22.52 2.61
N LYS A 170 -1.85 -21.80 1.70
CA LYS A 170 -2.71 -22.36 0.66
C LYS A 170 -1.98 -23.38 -0.23
N ASN A 171 -0.69 -23.14 -0.49
CA ASN A 171 0.18 -24.05 -1.24
C ASN A 171 0.89 -25.10 -0.37
N GLY A 172 0.42 -25.31 0.86
CA GLY A 172 0.92 -26.36 1.78
C GLY A 172 2.30 -26.09 2.38
N LYS A 173 2.81 -24.86 2.34
CA LYS A 173 4.14 -24.50 2.86
C LYS A 173 4.09 -24.19 4.35
N ASN A 174 5.21 -24.43 5.03
CA ASN A 174 5.42 -23.99 6.41
C ASN A 174 6.04 -22.60 6.41
N VAL A 175 5.48 -21.68 7.20
CA VAL A 175 5.88 -20.26 7.21
C VAL A 175 6.35 -19.86 8.59
N THR A 176 7.56 -19.29 8.68
CA THR A 176 8.02 -18.61 9.90
C THR A 176 8.09 -17.12 9.63
N VAL A 177 7.35 -16.34 10.42
CA VAL A 177 7.39 -14.87 10.37
C VAL A 177 8.24 -14.36 11.51
N ILE A 178 9.16 -13.43 11.21
CA ILE A 178 9.98 -12.75 12.22
C ILE A 178 9.60 -11.29 12.21
N GLU A 179 9.00 -10.82 13.31
CA GLU A 179 8.49 -9.45 13.44
C GLU A 179 9.11 -8.76 14.66
N ARG A 180 9.61 -7.55 14.44
CA ARG A 180 10.24 -6.74 15.50
C ARG A 180 9.26 -6.17 16.53
N SER A 181 7.98 -6.05 16.16
CA SER A 181 6.94 -5.54 17.03
C SER A 181 6.30 -6.66 17.85
N ALA A 182 5.50 -6.31 18.87
CA ALA A 182 4.77 -7.26 19.69
C ALA A 182 3.75 -8.10 18.89
N PHE A 183 3.24 -7.58 17.79
CA PHE A 183 2.30 -8.26 16.89
C PHE A 183 2.60 -7.89 15.43
N ILE A 184 2.19 -8.77 14.51
CA ILE A 184 2.14 -8.44 13.08
C ILE A 184 1.09 -7.34 12.84
N LEU A 185 1.16 -6.68 11.68
CA LEU A 185 0.29 -5.55 11.34
C LEU A 185 0.28 -4.45 12.41
N SER A 186 1.46 -4.10 12.95
CA SER A 186 1.64 -3.06 13.97
C SER A 186 1.20 -1.65 13.56
N VAL A 187 0.70 -1.50 12.34
CA VAL A 187 0.02 -0.29 11.85
C VAL A 187 -1.40 -0.15 12.44
N PHE A 188 -2.01 -1.24 12.88
CA PHE A 188 -3.23 -1.25 13.68
C PHE A 188 -2.93 -1.03 15.17
N ASP A 189 -3.95 -0.74 15.97
CA ASP A 189 -3.80 -0.75 17.42
C ASP A 189 -3.59 -2.18 17.95
N GLU A 190 -2.89 -2.33 19.07
CA GLU A 190 -2.37 -3.62 19.56
C GLU A 190 -3.47 -4.67 19.76
N GLU A 191 -4.64 -4.30 20.29
CA GLU A 191 -5.75 -5.20 20.49
C GLU A 191 -6.31 -5.77 19.17
N ILE A 192 -6.29 -4.97 18.09
CA ILE A 192 -6.71 -5.44 16.75
C ILE A 192 -5.63 -6.31 16.15
N SER A 193 -4.36 -5.91 16.23
CA SER A 193 -3.22 -6.69 15.75
C SER A 193 -3.12 -8.06 16.44
N SER A 194 -3.37 -8.11 17.74
CA SER A 194 -3.40 -9.36 18.51
C SER A 194 -4.50 -10.32 18.03
N LEU A 195 -5.71 -9.81 17.80
CA LEU A 195 -6.82 -10.61 17.27
C LEU A 195 -6.52 -11.13 15.86
N ILE A 196 -5.92 -10.32 15.00
CA ILE A 196 -5.49 -10.75 13.66
C ILE A 196 -4.47 -11.88 13.74
N GLN A 197 -3.44 -11.71 14.57
CA GLN A 197 -2.39 -12.71 14.73
C GLN A 197 -2.95 -14.03 15.28
N THR A 198 -3.82 -13.96 16.27
CA THR A 198 -4.51 -15.14 16.83
C THR A 198 -5.31 -15.86 15.75
N PHE A 199 -6.11 -15.14 14.96
CA PHE A 199 -6.88 -15.73 13.87
C PHE A 199 -5.99 -16.43 12.84
N ILE A 200 -4.87 -15.81 12.45
CA ILE A 200 -3.92 -16.40 11.50
C ILE A 200 -3.35 -17.71 12.05
N LEU A 201 -2.91 -17.73 13.30
CA LEU A 201 -2.36 -18.93 13.93
C LEU A 201 -3.39 -20.06 14.03
N GLU A 202 -4.61 -19.77 14.45
CA GLU A 202 -5.70 -20.75 14.58
C GLU A 202 -6.19 -21.32 13.25
N ASN A 203 -6.06 -20.54 12.14
CA ASN A 203 -6.56 -20.91 10.82
C ASN A 203 -5.44 -21.27 9.81
N SER A 204 -4.25 -21.58 10.28
CA SER A 204 -3.10 -21.93 9.45
C SER A 204 -2.77 -23.42 9.40
N ASN A 205 -3.58 -24.30 10.04
CA ASN A 205 -3.32 -25.73 10.15
C ASN A 205 -1.90 -26.04 10.69
N ASP A 206 -1.49 -25.32 11.73
CA ASP A 206 -0.17 -25.40 12.38
C ASP A 206 1.03 -25.11 11.46
N ARG A 207 0.78 -24.52 10.28
CA ARG A 207 1.82 -24.21 9.30
C ARG A 207 2.50 -22.87 9.52
N VAL A 208 1.97 -22.01 10.39
CA VAL A 208 2.50 -20.67 10.65
C VAL A 208 3.09 -20.58 12.05
N LYS A 209 4.33 -20.12 12.13
CA LYS A 209 4.99 -19.72 13.36
C LYS A 209 5.33 -18.22 13.28
N ILE A 210 5.04 -17.48 14.33
CA ILE A 210 5.36 -16.04 14.41
C ILE A 210 6.30 -15.81 15.59
N LEU A 211 7.47 -15.25 15.32
CA LEU A 211 8.45 -14.82 16.30
C LEU A 211 8.35 -13.29 16.42
N ASN A 212 7.66 -12.85 17.45
CA ASN A 212 7.49 -11.44 17.77
C ASN A 212 8.67 -10.89 18.56
N GLU A 213 8.86 -9.56 18.51
CA GLU A 213 9.91 -8.83 19.23
C GLU A 213 11.31 -9.35 18.90
N ASP A 214 11.50 -9.83 17.67
CA ASP A 214 12.78 -10.35 17.20
C ASP A 214 13.11 -9.85 15.78
N THR A 215 14.35 -9.93 15.39
CA THR A 215 14.84 -9.56 14.06
C THR A 215 15.87 -10.57 13.57
N VAL A 216 16.08 -10.61 12.25
CA VAL A 216 17.09 -11.46 11.65
C VAL A 216 18.46 -10.81 11.76
N SER A 217 19.47 -11.57 12.22
CA SER A 217 20.87 -11.17 12.27
C SER A 217 21.67 -11.70 11.08
N GLU A 218 21.38 -12.91 10.63
CA GLU A 218 22.15 -13.59 9.59
C GLU A 218 21.27 -14.55 8.78
N PHE A 219 21.51 -14.61 7.48
CA PHE A 219 21.07 -15.69 6.61
C PHE A 219 22.21 -16.70 6.45
N VAL A 220 21.92 -17.98 6.62
CA VAL A 220 22.86 -19.07 6.54
C VAL A 220 22.82 -19.72 5.16
N GLY A 221 23.96 -20.04 4.58
CA GLY A 221 24.09 -20.71 3.29
C GLY A 221 25.38 -20.34 2.58
N GLU A 222 25.73 -21.08 1.52
CA GLU A 222 26.91 -20.79 0.68
C GLU A 222 26.51 -20.07 -0.61
N ASP A 223 25.67 -20.68 -1.46
CA ASP A 223 25.16 -20.11 -2.74
C ASP A 223 23.71 -19.62 -2.60
N LYS A 224 22.89 -20.38 -1.88
CA LYS A 224 21.49 -20.08 -1.59
C LYS A 224 21.23 -20.14 -0.08
N VAL A 225 20.16 -19.49 0.36
CA VAL A 225 19.75 -19.56 1.77
C VAL A 225 19.34 -20.99 2.13
N THR A 226 19.79 -21.45 3.29
CA THR A 226 19.42 -22.74 3.90
C THR A 226 18.96 -22.60 5.34
N GLY A 227 19.13 -21.42 5.94
CA GLY A 227 18.73 -21.15 7.31
C GLY A 227 18.74 -19.67 7.65
N VAL A 228 18.19 -19.38 8.82
CA VAL A 228 18.10 -18.03 9.40
C VAL A 228 18.53 -18.07 10.85
N VAL A 229 19.26 -17.05 11.29
CA VAL A 229 19.60 -16.81 12.70
C VAL A 229 19.01 -15.48 13.11
N THR A 230 18.29 -15.45 14.23
CA THR A 230 17.69 -14.22 14.79
C THR A 230 18.63 -13.53 15.77
N GLN A 231 18.34 -12.28 16.14
CA GLN A 231 19.10 -11.56 17.16
C GLN A 231 18.98 -12.19 18.56
N LYS A 232 17.86 -12.85 18.85
CA LYS A 232 17.68 -13.60 20.11
C LYS A 232 18.39 -14.96 20.10
N GLY A 233 19.09 -15.32 19.02
CA GLY A 233 19.88 -16.55 18.91
C GLY A 233 19.07 -17.76 18.45
N PHE A 234 17.83 -17.64 18.00
CA PHE A 234 17.09 -18.75 17.40
C PHE A 234 17.62 -19.02 16.00
N GLY A 235 17.99 -20.27 15.72
CA GLY A 235 18.39 -20.75 14.40
C GLY A 235 17.40 -21.79 13.88
N PHE A 236 17.05 -21.73 12.61
CA PHE A 236 16.18 -22.71 11.95
C PHE A 236 16.41 -22.76 10.44
N GLU A 237 16.04 -23.89 9.85
CA GLU A 237 16.17 -24.12 8.42
C GLU A 237 15.10 -23.36 7.63
N THR A 238 15.46 -22.94 6.42
CA THR A 238 14.54 -22.32 5.47
C THR A 238 15.03 -22.52 4.03
N ASP A 239 14.10 -22.72 3.09
CA ASP A 239 14.41 -22.90 1.66
C ASP A 239 14.32 -21.59 0.89
N MET A 240 13.54 -20.64 1.40
CA MET A 240 13.27 -19.35 0.79
C MET A 240 13.01 -18.28 1.85
N VAL A 241 13.44 -17.07 1.58
CA VAL A 241 13.21 -15.90 2.44
C VAL A 241 12.53 -14.80 1.66
N ILE A 242 11.50 -14.18 2.27
CA ILE A 242 10.90 -12.95 1.80
C ILE A 242 11.21 -11.81 2.77
N ILE A 243 11.91 -10.78 2.31
CA ILE A 243 12.13 -9.56 3.10
C ILE A 243 10.96 -8.62 2.86
N SER A 244 10.09 -8.48 3.86
CA SER A 244 8.91 -7.62 3.89
C SER A 244 9.01 -6.57 5.01
N ALA A 245 10.21 -6.00 5.21
CA ALA A 245 10.55 -5.07 6.29
C ALA A 245 10.11 -3.61 6.02
N GLY A 246 9.16 -3.43 5.12
CA GLY A 246 8.64 -2.13 4.69
C GLY A 246 9.22 -1.66 3.36
N VAL A 247 8.85 -0.45 2.97
CA VAL A 247 9.25 0.17 1.70
C VAL A 247 9.83 1.58 1.94
N ARG A 248 10.47 2.16 0.92
CA ARG A 248 11.00 3.53 0.93
C ARG A 248 10.64 4.22 -0.39
N PRO A 249 10.37 5.53 -0.41
CA PRO A 249 10.12 6.26 -1.65
C PRO A 249 11.38 6.32 -2.51
N VAL A 250 11.22 6.21 -3.84
CA VAL A 250 12.33 6.39 -4.81
C VAL A 250 12.46 7.88 -5.11
N VAL A 251 13.44 8.52 -4.51
CA VAL A 251 13.62 9.99 -4.54
C VAL A 251 14.97 10.45 -5.10
N ASP A 252 15.91 9.54 -5.35
CA ASP A 252 17.31 9.88 -5.69
C ASP A 252 17.41 10.88 -6.85
N ILE A 253 16.71 10.63 -7.96
CA ILE A 253 16.73 11.52 -9.13
C ILE A 253 16.08 12.89 -8.85
N ALA A 254 15.17 12.97 -7.90
CA ALA A 254 14.55 14.23 -7.46
C ALA A 254 15.52 15.03 -6.58
N VAL A 255 16.21 14.36 -5.66
CA VAL A 255 17.24 14.97 -4.80
C VAL A 255 18.39 15.52 -5.66
N ASP A 256 18.90 14.72 -6.58
CA ASP A 256 19.99 15.13 -7.51
C ASP A 256 19.58 16.32 -8.38
N ALA A 257 18.31 16.51 -8.65
CA ALA A 257 17.74 17.63 -9.40
C ALA A 257 17.45 18.88 -8.52
N GLY A 258 17.66 18.79 -7.21
CA GLY A 258 17.37 19.90 -6.27
C GLY A 258 15.88 20.04 -5.93
N ILE A 259 15.06 19.01 -6.14
CA ILE A 259 13.64 18.99 -5.74
C ILE A 259 13.54 18.76 -4.22
N GLU A 260 12.73 19.57 -3.55
CA GLU A 260 12.54 19.46 -2.12
C GLU A 260 11.87 18.15 -1.70
N LEU A 261 12.39 17.55 -0.63
CA LEU A 261 11.73 16.47 0.09
C LEU A 261 10.90 17.01 1.25
N GLY A 262 9.83 16.31 1.60
CA GLY A 262 9.05 16.57 2.79
C GLY A 262 9.65 15.92 4.04
N VAL A 263 9.02 16.13 5.18
CA VAL A 263 9.47 15.61 6.50
C VAL A 263 9.44 14.07 6.57
N THR A 264 8.70 13.41 5.70
CA THR A 264 8.64 11.95 5.60
C THR A 264 9.77 11.35 4.77
N GLY A 265 10.59 12.17 4.13
CA GLY A 265 11.64 11.76 3.20
C GLY A 265 11.15 11.45 1.77
N ALA A 266 9.86 11.63 1.50
CA ALA A 266 9.29 11.55 0.14
C ALA A 266 9.29 12.93 -0.54
N ILE A 267 9.07 12.97 -1.86
CA ILE A 267 9.03 14.23 -2.62
C ILE A 267 7.89 15.10 -2.08
N LYS A 268 8.21 16.35 -1.74
CA LYS A 268 7.22 17.35 -1.34
C LYS A 268 6.48 17.89 -2.55
N VAL A 269 5.17 17.88 -2.50
CA VAL A 269 4.30 18.46 -3.52
C VAL A 269 3.23 19.33 -2.87
N ASN A 270 2.69 20.29 -3.64
CA ASN A 270 1.48 21.01 -3.24
C ASN A 270 0.20 20.20 -3.59
N SER A 271 -0.99 20.75 -3.27
CA SER A 271 -2.27 20.09 -3.60
C SER A 271 -2.46 19.81 -5.09
N ARG A 272 -1.75 20.50 -5.96
CA ARG A 272 -1.76 20.30 -7.42
C ARG A 272 -0.72 19.31 -7.92
N MET A 273 -0.08 18.57 -7.03
CA MET A 273 1.03 17.65 -7.34
C MET A 273 2.25 18.33 -7.96
N GLN A 274 2.41 19.66 -7.81
CA GLN A 274 3.59 20.39 -8.27
C GLN A 274 4.71 20.24 -7.24
N THR A 275 5.93 20.01 -7.71
CA THR A 275 7.15 20.02 -6.90
C THR A 275 7.63 21.45 -6.63
N SER A 276 8.75 21.59 -5.93
CA SER A 276 9.43 22.88 -5.74
C SER A 276 9.99 23.50 -7.03
N ILE A 277 10.07 22.75 -8.12
CA ILE A 277 10.59 23.21 -9.41
C ILE A 277 9.45 23.35 -10.42
N PRO A 278 9.33 24.52 -11.09
CA PRO A 278 8.31 24.75 -12.11
C PRO A 278 8.30 23.67 -13.21
N ASP A 279 7.11 23.36 -13.73
CA ASP A 279 6.90 22.39 -14.81
C ASP A 279 7.21 20.93 -14.44
N ILE A 280 7.60 20.66 -13.17
CA ILE A 280 7.83 19.32 -12.64
C ILE A 280 6.78 18.96 -11.59
N TYR A 281 6.11 17.86 -11.82
CA TYR A 281 5.08 17.26 -10.96
C TYR A 281 5.57 15.94 -10.41
N ALA A 282 5.02 15.48 -9.30
CA ALA A 282 5.29 14.14 -8.78
C ALA A 282 4.00 13.52 -8.21
N CYS A 283 3.86 12.18 -8.27
CA CYS A 283 2.68 11.46 -7.81
C CYS A 283 2.97 9.99 -7.49
N GLY A 284 2.11 9.39 -6.69
CA GLY A 284 2.19 7.99 -6.28
C GLY A 284 3.06 7.78 -5.03
N ASP A 285 3.68 6.61 -4.92
CA ASP A 285 4.41 6.23 -3.71
C ASP A 285 5.69 7.05 -3.45
N CYS A 286 6.16 7.82 -4.43
CA CYS A 286 7.34 8.67 -4.24
C CYS A 286 7.04 10.01 -3.57
N VAL A 287 5.76 10.38 -3.35
CA VAL A 287 5.39 11.68 -2.79
C VAL A 287 4.87 11.60 -1.36
N GLU A 288 5.09 12.69 -0.61
CA GLU A 288 4.48 12.94 0.69
C GLU A 288 3.02 13.38 0.51
N LYS A 289 2.17 13.01 1.45
CA LYS A 289 0.73 13.28 1.43
C LYS A 289 0.31 14.03 2.69
N ILE A 290 -0.85 14.65 2.66
CA ILE A 290 -1.46 15.25 3.85
C ILE A 290 -2.52 14.30 4.41
N ASN A 291 -2.47 14.01 5.71
CA ASN A 291 -3.56 13.33 6.38
C ASN A 291 -4.70 14.32 6.63
N MET A 292 -5.91 14.00 6.14
CA MET A 292 -7.05 14.90 6.17
C MET A 292 -7.65 15.13 7.56
N ILE A 293 -7.27 14.31 8.56
CA ILE A 293 -7.77 14.43 9.93
C ILE A 293 -6.85 15.31 10.77
N SER A 294 -5.55 15.06 10.69
CA SER A 294 -4.54 15.77 11.47
C SER A 294 -3.94 16.99 10.76
N HIS A 295 -4.15 17.09 9.43
CA HIS A 295 -3.52 18.08 8.55
C HIS A 295 -1.98 18.04 8.59
N THR A 296 -1.41 16.90 8.98
CA THR A 296 0.04 16.69 9.02
C THR A 296 0.53 15.89 7.83
N PRO A 297 1.79 16.08 7.41
CA PRO A 297 2.41 15.26 6.39
C PRO A 297 2.50 13.79 6.82
N VAL A 298 2.18 12.90 5.89
CA VAL A 298 2.28 11.44 6.06
C VAL A 298 2.79 10.79 4.79
N TRP A 299 3.39 9.63 4.94
CA TRP A 299 3.74 8.78 3.82
C TRP A 299 3.03 7.43 3.95
N PHE A 300 2.09 7.20 3.08
CA PHE A 300 1.26 6.00 3.08
C PHE A 300 1.05 5.53 1.63
N PRO A 301 1.93 4.64 1.12
CA PRO A 301 1.93 4.23 -0.28
C PRO A 301 0.82 3.21 -0.55
N LEU A 302 -0.19 3.61 -1.36
CA LEU A 302 -1.30 2.76 -1.78
C LEU A 302 -1.66 3.01 -3.24
N GLY A 303 -1.99 1.95 -3.97
CA GLY A 303 -2.33 1.99 -5.39
C GLY A 303 -3.56 2.85 -5.72
N SER A 304 -4.59 2.86 -4.85
CA SER A 304 -5.78 3.69 -5.00
C SER A 304 -5.46 5.19 -4.94
N THR A 305 -4.61 5.58 -3.98
CA THR A 305 -4.10 6.96 -3.84
C THR A 305 -3.22 7.33 -5.02
N ALA A 306 -2.28 6.46 -5.40
CA ALA A 306 -1.41 6.68 -6.55
C ALA A 306 -2.18 6.97 -7.84
N ASN A 307 -3.30 6.29 -8.08
CA ASN A 307 -4.19 6.55 -9.22
C ASN A 307 -4.86 7.93 -9.15
N LYS A 308 -5.33 8.37 -7.97
CA LYS A 308 -5.92 9.70 -7.78
C LYS A 308 -4.89 10.80 -8.04
N GLU A 309 -3.71 10.66 -7.43
CA GLU A 309 -2.60 11.61 -7.58
C GLU A 309 -2.11 11.70 -9.04
N GLY A 310 -1.95 10.56 -9.73
CA GLY A 310 -1.59 10.53 -11.15
C GLY A 310 -2.61 11.26 -12.04
N ARG A 311 -3.89 11.18 -11.71
CA ARG A 311 -4.94 11.93 -12.41
C ARG A 311 -4.81 13.45 -12.17
N VAL A 312 -4.59 13.86 -10.92
CA VAL A 312 -4.43 15.28 -10.55
C VAL A 312 -3.16 15.87 -11.16
N ALA A 313 -2.04 15.15 -11.07
CA ALA A 313 -0.77 15.56 -11.70
C ALA A 313 -0.93 15.79 -13.21
N ALA A 314 -1.62 14.89 -13.91
CA ALA A 314 -1.87 15.01 -15.34
C ALA A 314 -2.73 16.24 -15.69
N ILE A 315 -3.81 16.49 -14.93
CA ILE A 315 -4.69 17.64 -15.17
C ILE A 315 -3.89 18.94 -15.04
N ASN A 316 -3.11 19.09 -13.98
CA ASN A 316 -2.33 20.30 -13.74
C ASN A 316 -1.15 20.43 -14.73
N ALA A 317 -0.48 19.34 -15.10
CA ALA A 317 0.56 19.34 -16.13
C ALA A 317 0.02 19.74 -17.51
N CYS A 318 -1.26 19.44 -17.80
CA CYS A 318 -1.94 19.85 -19.04
C CYS A 318 -2.52 21.27 -18.98
N GLY A 319 -2.26 22.05 -17.93
CA GLY A 319 -2.74 23.43 -17.77
C GLY A 319 -4.15 23.57 -17.18
N GLY A 320 -4.74 22.47 -16.71
CA GLY A 320 -5.97 22.50 -15.91
C GLY A 320 -5.71 22.89 -14.45
N VAL A 321 -6.77 22.88 -13.64
CA VAL A 321 -6.70 23.15 -12.20
C VAL A 321 -7.51 22.08 -11.47
N GLU A 322 -6.84 21.27 -10.67
CA GLU A 322 -7.44 20.30 -9.76
C GLU A 322 -6.56 20.11 -8.53
N ASP A 323 -7.19 20.07 -7.36
CA ASP A 323 -6.51 19.88 -6.08
C ASP A 323 -6.72 18.46 -5.55
N PHE A 324 -5.72 17.94 -4.86
CA PHE A 324 -5.74 16.70 -4.09
C PHE A 324 -5.60 17.05 -2.62
N GLU A 325 -6.70 16.95 -1.88
CA GLU A 325 -6.79 17.40 -0.49
C GLU A 325 -5.99 16.53 0.50
N GLY A 326 -5.70 15.29 0.13
CA GLY A 326 -4.98 14.36 1.00
C GLY A 326 -5.62 12.99 1.12
N ILE A 327 -5.30 12.28 2.20
CA ILE A 327 -5.71 10.90 2.43
C ILE A 327 -6.25 10.67 3.84
N LEU A 328 -7.05 9.63 4.01
CA LEU A 328 -7.56 9.14 5.30
C LEU A 328 -6.79 7.92 5.82
N ASN A 329 -5.72 7.50 5.17
CA ASN A 329 -5.00 6.24 5.47
C ASN A 329 -5.91 5.00 5.41
N SER A 330 -6.91 4.98 4.52
CA SER A 330 -7.83 3.85 4.38
C SER A 330 -7.14 2.67 3.72
N ALA A 331 -7.22 1.51 4.35
CA ALA A 331 -6.63 0.27 3.86
C ALA A 331 -7.53 -0.93 4.16
N VAL A 332 -7.44 -1.93 3.31
CA VAL A 332 -8.09 -3.23 3.49
C VAL A 332 -7.18 -4.32 2.96
N LEU A 333 -7.14 -5.44 3.66
CA LEU A 333 -6.52 -6.68 3.22
C LEU A 333 -7.36 -7.86 3.71
N ARG A 334 -7.04 -9.06 3.21
CA ARG A 334 -7.74 -10.28 3.55
C ARG A 334 -6.75 -11.37 3.97
N TYR A 335 -7.15 -12.20 4.93
CA TYR A 335 -6.54 -13.49 5.20
C TYR A 335 -7.64 -14.56 5.29
N HIS A 336 -7.70 -15.49 4.33
CA HIS A 336 -8.83 -16.41 4.13
C HIS A 336 -10.17 -15.65 4.08
N ALA A 337 -11.07 -15.95 5.02
CA ALA A 337 -12.35 -15.26 5.13
C ALA A 337 -12.28 -13.96 5.97
N LEU A 338 -11.19 -13.73 6.69
CA LEU A 338 -11.04 -12.55 7.56
C LEU A 338 -10.76 -11.31 6.73
N ASN A 339 -11.67 -10.35 6.72
CA ASN A 339 -11.45 -8.99 6.23
C ASN A 339 -10.82 -8.15 7.35
N ILE A 340 -9.76 -7.43 7.01
CA ILE A 340 -9.00 -6.57 7.94
C ILE A 340 -8.96 -5.18 7.32
N SER A 341 -9.55 -4.19 8.00
CA SER A 341 -9.77 -2.88 7.39
C SER A 341 -9.57 -1.75 8.39
N MET A 342 -9.10 -0.60 7.92
CA MET A 342 -8.93 0.61 8.70
C MET A 342 -9.14 1.87 7.89
N THR A 343 -9.49 2.97 8.58
CA THR A 343 -9.54 4.34 8.04
C THR A 343 -9.27 5.34 9.15
N GLY A 344 -8.74 6.51 8.77
CA GLY A 344 -8.44 7.58 9.72
C GLY A 344 -7.19 7.29 10.55
N LEU A 345 -7.20 7.74 11.78
CA LEU A 345 -6.13 7.59 12.75
C LEU A 345 -6.40 6.39 13.67
N THR A 346 -5.38 5.59 13.94
CA THR A 346 -5.41 4.68 15.09
C THR A 346 -5.37 5.48 16.37
N GLU A 347 -5.81 4.91 17.49
CA GLU A 347 -5.76 5.58 18.79
C GLU A 347 -4.33 6.01 19.14
N LYS A 348 -3.37 5.10 18.95
CA LYS A 348 -1.94 5.35 19.16
C LYS A 348 -1.41 6.51 18.29
N ALA A 349 -1.83 6.59 17.01
CA ALA A 349 -1.43 7.66 16.12
C ALA A 349 -2.06 9.00 16.53
N ALA A 350 -3.34 9.00 16.89
CA ALA A 350 -4.06 10.18 17.35
C ALA A 350 -3.44 10.74 18.64
N GLN A 351 -3.11 9.89 19.62
CA GLN A 351 -2.43 10.29 20.86
C GLN A 351 -1.06 10.93 20.60
N LYS A 352 -0.26 10.35 19.69
CA LYS A 352 1.04 10.94 19.29
C LYS A 352 0.90 12.31 18.64
N LEU A 353 -0.22 12.59 18.02
CA LEU A 353 -0.55 13.88 17.41
C LEU A 353 -1.19 14.87 18.40
N GLY A 354 -1.36 14.48 19.68
CA GLY A 354 -1.86 15.34 20.74
C GLY A 354 -3.39 15.38 20.86
N PHE A 355 -4.12 14.47 20.22
CA PHE A 355 -5.56 14.33 20.44
C PHE A 355 -5.83 13.70 21.79
N ASP A 356 -6.86 14.21 22.50
CA ASP A 356 -7.39 13.59 23.71
C ASP A 356 -8.36 12.47 23.31
N THR A 357 -7.83 11.26 23.15
CA THR A 357 -8.58 10.17 22.56
C THR A 357 -9.50 9.46 23.55
N VAL A 358 -10.61 9.02 23.04
CA VAL A 358 -11.49 8.02 23.65
C VAL A 358 -11.81 6.97 22.60
N SER A 359 -11.79 5.71 23.00
CA SER A 359 -12.04 4.60 22.08
C SER A 359 -12.96 3.54 22.66
N VAL A 360 -13.49 2.72 21.77
CA VAL A 360 -14.27 1.53 22.12
C VAL A 360 -13.92 0.40 21.15
N VAL A 361 -13.77 -0.79 21.69
CA VAL A 361 -13.69 -2.04 20.92
C VAL A 361 -14.90 -2.88 21.27
N ILE A 362 -15.65 -3.31 20.28
CA ILE A 362 -16.78 -4.20 20.46
C ILE A 362 -16.80 -5.30 19.41
N THR A 363 -17.34 -6.45 19.76
CA THR A 363 -17.58 -7.56 18.84
C THR A 363 -19.08 -7.86 18.79
N LYS A 364 -19.63 -7.94 17.59
CA LYS A 364 -21.04 -8.31 17.35
C LYS A 364 -21.16 -9.20 16.11
N ARG A 365 -22.31 -9.83 15.97
CA ARG A 365 -22.68 -10.54 14.74
C ARG A 365 -22.80 -9.57 13.57
N ASP A 366 -22.34 -10.00 12.40
CA ASP A 366 -22.41 -9.23 11.16
C ASP A 366 -23.84 -9.09 10.62
N ARG A 367 -24.73 -10.04 10.95
CA ARG A 367 -26.12 -10.13 10.50
C ARG A 367 -27.02 -10.76 11.58
N ALA A 368 -28.32 -10.90 11.27
CA ALA A 368 -29.28 -11.51 12.21
C ALA A 368 -28.87 -12.94 12.57
N GLY A 369 -28.92 -13.28 13.86
CA GLY A 369 -28.36 -14.50 14.41
C GLY A 369 -29.06 -15.82 13.97
N TYR A 370 -30.21 -15.73 13.31
CA TYR A 370 -30.92 -16.87 12.71
C TYR A 370 -30.59 -17.07 11.24
N MET A 371 -29.76 -16.17 10.64
CA MET A 371 -29.30 -16.33 9.25
C MET A 371 -28.16 -17.36 9.18
N PRO A 372 -28.09 -18.15 8.09
CA PRO A 372 -26.94 -19.00 7.85
C PRO A 372 -25.67 -18.17 7.69
N GLU A 373 -24.51 -18.79 7.99
CA GLU A 373 -23.18 -18.19 7.84
C GLU A 373 -22.95 -16.88 8.63
N VAL A 374 -23.71 -16.69 9.73
CA VAL A 374 -23.48 -15.56 10.63
C VAL A 374 -22.09 -15.59 11.19
N GLN A 375 -21.37 -14.45 11.12
CA GLN A 375 -20.01 -14.29 11.60
C GLN A 375 -19.91 -13.15 12.59
N ASN A 376 -18.81 -13.13 13.34
CA ASN A 376 -18.50 -12.00 14.21
C ASN A 376 -17.68 -10.94 13.45
N VAL A 377 -17.98 -9.69 13.76
CA VAL A 377 -17.17 -8.52 13.38
C VAL A 377 -16.74 -7.82 14.65
N THR A 378 -15.46 -7.52 14.74
CA THR A 378 -14.90 -6.65 15.80
C THR A 378 -14.61 -5.29 15.18
N LEU A 379 -15.09 -4.24 15.85
CA LEU A 379 -14.93 -2.86 15.44
C LEU A 379 -14.31 -2.06 16.57
N LYS A 380 -13.25 -1.32 16.27
CA LYS A 380 -12.71 -0.24 17.10
C LYS A 380 -13.09 1.09 16.47
N LEU A 381 -13.67 2.00 17.27
CA LEU A 381 -13.85 3.41 16.93
C LEU A 381 -12.99 4.28 17.85
N VAL A 382 -12.41 5.33 17.28
CA VAL A 382 -11.61 6.33 17.99
C VAL A 382 -12.21 7.72 17.76
N ALA A 383 -12.36 8.50 18.82
CA ALA A 383 -12.82 9.88 18.75
C ALA A 383 -11.95 10.81 19.62
N ASP A 384 -12.03 12.10 19.34
CA ASP A 384 -11.47 13.15 20.19
C ASP A 384 -12.48 13.52 21.28
N ARG A 385 -12.04 13.44 22.54
CA ARG A 385 -12.88 13.71 23.72
C ARG A 385 -13.40 15.14 23.77
N ARG A 386 -12.63 16.11 23.27
CA ARG A 386 -12.97 17.53 23.36
C ARG A 386 -14.00 17.96 22.33
N THR A 387 -13.85 17.45 21.12
CA THR A 387 -14.69 17.86 19.96
C THR A 387 -15.78 16.85 19.64
N HIS A 388 -15.70 15.65 20.18
CA HIS A 388 -16.49 14.46 19.84
C HIS A 388 -16.30 14.01 18.37
N ARG A 389 -15.34 14.58 17.65
CA ARG A 389 -15.05 14.22 16.26
C ARG A 389 -14.54 12.78 16.18
N VAL A 390 -15.09 12.00 15.26
CA VAL A 390 -14.55 10.67 14.94
C VAL A 390 -13.19 10.85 14.28
N LEU A 391 -12.18 10.15 14.76
CA LEU A 391 -10.80 10.21 14.26
C LEU A 391 -10.44 9.01 13.40
N GLY A 392 -11.06 7.85 13.63
CA GLY A 392 -10.78 6.66 12.84
C GLY A 392 -11.55 5.43 13.28
N ALA A 393 -11.44 4.39 12.46
CA ALA A 393 -12.02 3.09 12.71
C ALA A 393 -11.11 1.98 12.23
N GLN A 394 -11.14 0.85 12.92
CA GLN A 394 -10.50 -0.40 12.55
C GLN A 394 -11.53 -1.52 12.71
N ALA A 395 -11.65 -2.39 11.71
CA ALA A 395 -12.58 -3.51 11.79
C ALA A 395 -11.96 -4.78 11.24
N ILE A 396 -12.28 -5.89 11.91
CA ILE A 396 -11.91 -7.24 11.48
C ILE A 396 -13.10 -8.18 11.58
N GLY A 397 -13.24 -9.11 10.66
CA GLY A 397 -14.29 -10.13 10.70
C GLY A 397 -14.43 -10.87 9.37
N CYS A 398 -15.01 -12.07 9.43
CA CYS A 398 -15.31 -12.88 8.26
C CYS A 398 -16.58 -12.41 7.52
N GLY A 399 -17.23 -11.34 7.98
CA GLY A 399 -18.33 -10.65 7.32
C GLY A 399 -17.87 -9.34 6.72
N ASP A 400 -18.81 -8.43 6.45
CA ASP A 400 -18.59 -7.12 5.79
C ASP A 400 -17.89 -6.09 6.71
N ALA A 401 -16.71 -6.41 7.25
CA ALA A 401 -15.98 -5.51 8.15
C ALA A 401 -15.56 -4.20 7.44
N ASP A 402 -15.09 -4.31 6.20
CA ASP A 402 -14.69 -3.19 5.34
C ASP A 402 -15.85 -2.25 4.99
N LYS A 403 -17.09 -2.75 4.86
CA LYS A 403 -18.29 -1.93 4.65
C LYS A 403 -18.48 -0.91 5.79
N ARG A 404 -18.26 -1.33 7.05
CA ARG A 404 -18.37 -0.45 8.22
C ARG A 404 -17.28 0.62 8.22
N VAL A 405 -16.06 0.23 7.87
CA VAL A 405 -14.93 1.16 7.75
C VAL A 405 -15.14 2.17 6.61
N ASN A 406 -15.66 1.73 5.46
CA ASN A 406 -15.99 2.62 4.34
C ASN A 406 -17.07 3.65 4.72
N THR A 407 -18.06 3.27 5.53
CA THR A 407 -19.06 4.22 6.06
C THR A 407 -18.38 5.30 6.91
N VAL A 408 -17.47 4.91 7.80
CA VAL A 408 -16.71 5.86 8.61
C VAL A 408 -15.82 6.75 7.72
N SER A 409 -15.18 6.21 6.67
CA SER A 409 -14.34 6.99 5.75
C SER A 409 -15.11 8.16 5.12
N VAL A 410 -16.37 7.95 4.73
CA VAL A 410 -17.21 9.02 4.18
C VAL A 410 -17.51 10.08 5.25
N GLY A 411 -17.83 9.66 6.46
CA GLY A 411 -18.09 10.57 7.57
C GLY A 411 -16.87 11.42 7.97
N LEU A 412 -15.68 10.84 7.93
CA LEU A 412 -14.43 11.56 8.24
C LEU A 412 -14.20 12.77 7.32
N LEU A 413 -14.61 12.69 6.05
CA LEU A 413 -14.52 13.81 5.10
C LEU A 413 -15.38 15.02 5.53
N SER A 414 -16.49 14.77 6.25
CA SER A 414 -17.41 15.78 6.74
C SER A 414 -17.14 16.17 8.20
N ASN A 415 -16.01 15.76 8.78
CA ASN A 415 -15.69 15.95 10.20
C ASN A 415 -16.77 15.41 11.15
N MET A 416 -17.37 14.28 10.80
CA MET A 416 -18.46 13.63 11.51
C MET A 416 -18.14 13.44 13.01
N ARG A 417 -19.12 13.73 13.85
CA ARG A 417 -19.06 13.52 15.29
C ARG A 417 -19.68 12.17 15.67
N VAL A 418 -19.41 11.74 16.90
CA VAL A 418 -19.98 10.50 17.43
C VAL A 418 -21.52 10.55 17.44
N GLU A 419 -22.09 11.73 17.70
CA GLU A 419 -23.54 11.94 17.68
C GLU A 419 -24.13 11.71 16.28
N ASP A 420 -23.45 12.21 15.24
CA ASP A 420 -23.91 12.04 13.86
C ASP A 420 -24.00 10.57 13.46
N LEU A 421 -23.06 9.73 13.96
CA LEU A 421 -23.10 8.28 13.73
C LEU A 421 -24.35 7.61 14.32
N LEU A 422 -24.95 8.16 15.38
CA LEU A 422 -26.17 7.60 15.99
C LEU A 422 -27.41 7.79 15.12
N ASP A 423 -27.38 8.85 14.29
CA ASP A 423 -28.52 9.28 13.47
C ASP A 423 -28.38 8.79 12.01
N VAL A 424 -27.27 8.09 11.66
CA VAL A 424 -27.09 7.53 10.31
C VAL A 424 -28.13 6.47 10.03
N ASP A 425 -28.92 6.65 8.96
CA ASP A 425 -29.87 5.66 8.47
C ASP A 425 -29.15 4.60 7.60
N LEU A 426 -28.67 3.54 8.27
CA LEU A 426 -28.00 2.43 7.61
C LEU A 426 -29.01 1.45 7.02
N THR A 427 -28.74 0.97 5.82
CA THR A 427 -29.58 -0.06 5.19
C THR A 427 -29.61 -1.34 6.01
N TYR A 428 -30.81 -1.88 6.23
CA TYR A 428 -31.02 -3.10 7.00
C TYR A 428 -31.92 -4.09 6.28
N ALA A 429 -31.47 -5.35 6.29
CA ALA A 429 -32.29 -6.53 6.18
C ALA A 429 -31.54 -7.71 6.84
N PRO A 430 -32.25 -8.75 7.35
CA PRO A 430 -31.61 -9.82 8.12
C PRO A 430 -30.37 -10.48 7.51
N PRO A 431 -30.24 -10.66 6.16
CA PRO A 431 -29.05 -11.24 5.55
C PRO A 431 -27.83 -10.30 5.50
N PHE A 432 -27.99 -8.99 5.73
CA PHE A 432 -26.97 -7.98 5.49
C PHE A 432 -26.43 -7.30 6.76
N SER A 433 -27.27 -7.24 7.81
CA SER A 433 -26.93 -6.54 9.04
C SER A 433 -27.81 -7.02 10.19
N THR A 434 -27.42 -6.68 11.42
CA THR A 434 -28.34 -6.70 12.58
C THR A 434 -29.21 -5.44 12.54
N SER A 435 -30.40 -5.46 13.16
CA SER A 435 -31.31 -4.31 13.23
C SER A 435 -30.66 -3.05 13.84
N ILE A 436 -29.66 -3.23 14.70
CA ILE A 436 -28.78 -2.16 15.19
C ILE A 436 -27.37 -2.56 14.79
N ASP A 437 -26.83 -1.93 13.75
CA ASP A 437 -25.50 -2.21 13.24
C ASP A 437 -24.45 -1.99 14.34
N ILE A 438 -23.30 -2.68 14.19
CA ILE A 438 -22.18 -2.57 15.11
C ILE A 438 -21.64 -1.13 15.20
N LEU A 439 -21.69 -0.35 14.11
CA LEU A 439 -21.32 1.07 14.12
C LEU A 439 -22.17 1.87 15.10
N ILE A 440 -23.49 1.73 15.03
CA ILE A 440 -24.41 2.43 15.92
C ILE A 440 -24.19 1.98 17.38
N SER A 441 -23.95 0.68 17.58
CA SER A 441 -23.66 0.15 18.92
C SER A 441 -22.37 0.71 19.49
N ALA A 442 -21.31 0.78 18.69
CA ALA A 442 -20.03 1.36 19.08
C ALA A 442 -20.16 2.86 19.39
N ALA A 443 -20.88 3.61 18.53
CA ALA A 443 -21.14 5.03 18.74
C ALA A 443 -21.90 5.31 20.04
N ARG A 444 -22.89 4.49 20.41
CA ARG A 444 -23.63 4.60 21.70
C ARG A 444 -22.71 4.45 22.91
N ILE A 445 -21.84 3.43 22.89
CA ILE A 445 -20.88 3.20 23.98
C ILE A 445 -19.86 4.34 24.01
N LEU A 446 -19.36 4.76 22.84
CA LEU A 446 -18.39 5.82 22.75
C LEU A 446 -18.97 7.15 23.30
N LYS A 447 -20.22 7.48 22.94
CA LYS A 447 -20.93 8.65 23.47
C LYS A 447 -21.03 8.63 25.01
N SER A 448 -21.32 7.47 25.61
CA SER A 448 -21.39 7.36 27.07
C SER A 448 -20.03 7.55 27.78
N LYS A 449 -18.92 7.40 27.06
CA LYS A 449 -17.57 7.67 27.56
C LYS A 449 -17.13 9.12 27.37
N LEU A 450 -17.86 9.89 26.56
CA LEU A 450 -17.61 11.30 26.27
C LEU A 450 -18.35 12.23 27.25
N SER A 451 -19.40 11.72 27.92
CA SER A 451 -20.21 12.44 28.92
C SER A 451 -19.47 12.60 30.26
#